data_c15759e74e70b42e36ece2b3fd702acc
#
_entry.id   c15759e74e70b42e36ece2b3fd702acc
#
_cell.length_a   1.000
_cell.length_b   1.000
_cell.length_c   1.000
_cell.angle_alpha   90.00
_cell.angle_beta   90.00
_cell.angle_gamma   90.00
#
_symmetry.space_group_name_H-M   'P 1'
#
loop_
_entity.id
_entity.type
_entity.pdbx_description
1 polymer ?
#
loop_
_entity_poly.entity_id
_entity_poly.type
_entity_poly.pdbx_seq_one_letter_code
_entity_poly.pdbx_strand_id
1 'polypeptide(L)'
;MSTALRDFLVRYQQLAIRETGHRPMTRLRTPMDEKLLLPGCTRPGYAYWQPVPWKNDKPPLGKAAEAFHPSIIEYVSMCQFLEIRFQLPVAHIGSPLSFLYGRTFECCPNTENNPPERAFEEAGMYRREHPEWPLAYCMAVTCDDGEPLMLMLRAEDGEVFVQRTMAETKPLSLKLGVDRLLPKLRFVYDD
;
A
#
# COMPACT_ATOMS: atom_id res chain seq x y z
N MET A 1 -0.91 -10.74 15.59
CA MET A 1 -1.05 -10.45 14.14
C MET A 1 -2.52 -10.21 13.84
N SER A 2 -2.86 -9.02 13.37
CA SER A 2 -4.25 -8.65 13.06
C SER A 2 -4.81 -9.56 11.97
N THR A 3 -5.94 -10.19 12.23
CA THR A 3 -6.68 -11.02 11.27
C THR A 3 -7.00 -10.23 10.00
N ALA A 4 -7.29 -8.94 10.15
CA ALA A 4 -7.68 -8.05 9.04
C ALA A 4 -6.60 -7.93 7.95
N LEU A 5 -5.33 -7.89 8.32
CA LEU A 5 -4.21 -7.76 7.37
C LEU A 5 -3.97 -9.07 6.60
N ARG A 6 -4.02 -10.19 7.29
CA ARG A 6 -3.91 -11.51 6.65
C ARG A 6 -5.06 -11.76 5.69
N ASP A 7 -6.27 -11.46 6.11
CA ASP A 7 -7.49 -11.62 5.32
C ASP A 7 -7.51 -10.71 4.10
N PHE A 8 -6.87 -9.54 4.19
CA PHE A 8 -6.74 -8.59 3.08
C PHE A 8 -6.05 -9.23 1.86
N LEU A 9 -4.89 -9.84 2.03
CA LEU A 9 -4.13 -10.44 0.93
C LEU A 9 -4.77 -11.71 0.40
N VAL A 10 -5.34 -12.54 1.29
CA VAL A 10 -6.10 -13.73 0.88
C VAL A 10 -7.31 -13.30 0.05
N ARG A 11 -8.05 -12.29 0.51
CA ARG A 11 -9.18 -11.73 -0.22
C ARG A 11 -8.77 -11.17 -1.57
N TYR A 12 -7.68 -10.41 -1.64
CA TYR A 12 -7.17 -9.87 -2.89
C TYR A 12 -6.92 -10.96 -3.93
N GLN A 13 -6.23 -12.05 -3.56
CA GLN A 13 -5.95 -13.16 -4.46
C GLN A 13 -7.20 -13.92 -4.90
N GLN A 14 -8.10 -14.21 -3.96
CA GLN A 14 -9.35 -14.91 -4.25
C GLN A 14 -10.26 -14.11 -5.17
N LEU A 15 -10.35 -12.80 -4.96
CA LEU A 15 -11.12 -11.91 -5.80
C LEU A 15 -10.51 -11.78 -7.21
N ALA A 16 -9.18 -11.70 -7.32
CA ALA A 16 -8.52 -11.70 -8.63
C ALA A 16 -8.91 -12.92 -9.44
N ILE A 17 -8.77 -14.12 -8.87
CA ILE A 17 -9.13 -15.37 -9.56
C ILE A 17 -10.62 -15.38 -9.95
N ARG A 18 -11.50 -14.90 -9.07
CA ARG A 18 -12.95 -14.88 -9.34
C ARG A 18 -13.34 -13.91 -10.44
N GLU A 19 -12.73 -12.72 -10.47
CA GLU A 19 -13.13 -11.63 -11.37
C GLU A 19 -12.43 -11.69 -12.73
N THR A 20 -11.18 -12.16 -12.77
CA THR A 20 -10.37 -12.21 -14.01
C THR A 20 -10.12 -13.62 -14.54
N GLY A 21 -10.43 -14.65 -13.75
CA GLY A 21 -10.13 -16.04 -14.09
C GLY A 21 -8.67 -16.45 -13.87
N HIS A 22 -7.82 -15.54 -13.39
CA HIS A 22 -6.40 -15.83 -13.15
C HIS A 22 -5.89 -15.19 -11.85
N ARG A 23 -4.67 -15.53 -11.45
CA ARG A 23 -3.99 -14.94 -10.29
C ARG A 23 -3.64 -13.47 -10.56
N PRO A 24 -3.39 -12.66 -9.49
CA PRO A 24 -2.90 -11.31 -9.68
C PRO A 24 -1.67 -11.27 -10.58
N MET A 25 -1.63 -10.30 -11.48
CA MET A 25 -0.50 -10.06 -12.37
C MET A 25 0.28 -8.84 -11.94
N THR A 26 1.57 -8.83 -12.25
CA THR A 26 2.44 -7.66 -12.14
C THR A 26 3.23 -7.50 -13.44
N ARG A 27 3.55 -6.26 -13.78
CA ARG A 27 4.44 -5.97 -14.91
C ARG A 27 5.88 -6.32 -14.53
N LEU A 28 6.55 -7.07 -15.40
CA LEU A 28 7.97 -7.38 -15.21
C LEU A 28 8.82 -6.12 -15.37
N ARG A 29 9.66 -5.87 -14.37
CA ARG A 29 10.64 -4.76 -14.34
C ARG A 29 11.88 -5.20 -13.57
N THR A 30 12.98 -4.54 -13.75
CA THR A 30 14.25 -4.86 -13.08
C THR A 30 14.61 -3.73 -12.11
N PRO A 31 15.02 -4.01 -10.86
CA PRO A 31 15.07 -5.36 -10.24
C PRO A 31 13.69 -5.87 -9.79
N MET A 32 13.51 -7.19 -9.72
CA MET A 32 12.30 -7.84 -9.26
C MET A 32 12.59 -9.00 -8.31
N ASP A 33 11.74 -9.17 -7.29
CA ASP A 33 11.85 -10.28 -6.35
C ASP A 33 11.23 -11.55 -6.94
N GLU A 34 12.07 -12.33 -7.65
CA GLU A 34 11.65 -13.53 -8.38
C GLU A 34 10.88 -14.54 -7.52
N LYS A 35 11.15 -14.61 -6.22
CA LYS A 35 10.46 -15.53 -5.30
C LYS A 35 8.97 -15.23 -5.11
N LEU A 36 8.52 -13.99 -5.44
CA LEU A 36 7.10 -13.65 -5.44
C LEU A 36 6.42 -14.05 -6.75
N LEU A 37 7.18 -14.34 -7.80
CA LEU A 37 6.65 -14.64 -9.13
C LEU A 37 6.21 -16.09 -9.24
N LEU A 38 5.17 -16.29 -10.03
CA LEU A 38 4.63 -17.61 -10.35
C LEU A 38 4.70 -17.85 -11.87
N PRO A 39 4.96 -19.08 -12.30
CA PRO A 39 4.98 -19.44 -13.71
C PRO A 39 3.56 -19.44 -14.31
N GLY A 40 3.50 -19.51 -15.64
CA GLY A 40 2.26 -19.77 -16.38
C GLY A 40 1.52 -18.53 -16.86
N CYS A 41 2.01 -17.32 -16.62
CA CYS A 41 1.45 -16.12 -17.22
C CYS A 41 1.78 -16.09 -18.73
N THR A 42 0.74 -15.96 -19.56
CA THR A 42 0.88 -15.93 -21.03
C THR A 42 0.92 -14.50 -21.58
N ARG A 43 0.66 -13.49 -20.78
CA ARG A 43 0.71 -12.09 -21.19
C ARG A 43 2.16 -11.61 -21.29
N PRO A 44 2.66 -11.16 -22.45
CA PRO A 44 4.03 -10.69 -22.61
C PRO A 44 4.35 -9.50 -21.66
N GLY A 45 5.51 -9.58 -20.99
CA GLY A 45 5.94 -8.54 -20.06
C GLY A 45 5.25 -8.56 -18.68
N TYR A 46 4.47 -9.60 -18.37
CA TYR A 46 3.79 -9.80 -17.09
C TYR A 46 4.13 -11.16 -16.47
N ALA A 47 3.98 -11.26 -15.16
CA ALA A 47 4.01 -12.51 -14.42
C ALA A 47 2.87 -12.57 -13.41
N TYR A 48 2.41 -13.77 -13.09
CA TYR A 48 1.58 -13.99 -11.91
C TYR A 48 2.43 -13.84 -10.66
N TRP A 49 1.81 -13.41 -9.55
CA TRP A 49 2.52 -13.28 -8.29
C TRP A 49 1.67 -13.69 -7.09
N GLN A 50 2.33 -13.92 -5.98
CA GLN A 50 1.69 -14.19 -4.69
C GLN A 50 2.48 -13.58 -3.53
N PRO A 51 1.82 -13.24 -2.42
CA PRO A 51 2.50 -12.86 -1.19
C PRO A 51 3.40 -13.98 -0.66
N VAL A 52 4.56 -13.60 -0.12
CA VAL A 52 5.52 -14.55 0.46
C VAL A 52 5.89 -14.09 1.87
N PRO A 53 5.94 -14.97 2.88
CA PRO A 53 6.41 -14.61 4.21
C PRO A 53 7.81 -13.99 4.18
N TRP A 54 8.09 -13.12 5.14
CA TRP A 54 9.45 -12.67 5.37
C TRP A 54 10.31 -13.83 5.87
N LYS A 55 11.60 -13.81 5.54
CA LYS A 55 12.55 -14.78 6.07
C LYS A 55 12.55 -14.70 7.60
N ASN A 56 12.32 -15.83 8.26
CA ASN A 56 12.18 -15.93 9.72
C ASN A 56 11.06 -15.04 10.31
N ASP A 57 10.01 -14.75 9.53
CA ASP A 57 8.87 -13.88 9.89
C ASP A 57 9.30 -12.47 10.37
N LYS A 58 10.44 -12.00 9.92
CA LYS A 58 11.00 -10.69 10.32
C LYS A 58 11.38 -9.86 9.10
N PRO A 59 10.66 -8.76 8.83
CA PRO A 59 11.11 -7.77 7.84
C PRO A 59 12.32 -6.99 8.37
N PRO A 60 13.15 -6.44 7.49
CA PRO A 60 14.14 -5.44 7.86
C PRO A 60 13.44 -4.12 8.17
N LEU A 61 13.39 -3.74 9.45
CA LEU A 61 12.69 -2.54 9.90
C LEU A 61 13.63 -1.35 10.12
N GLY A 62 14.89 -1.59 10.52
CA GLY A 62 15.82 -0.54 10.89
C GLY A 62 15.40 0.23 12.15
N LYS A 63 16.26 1.16 12.61
CA LYS A 63 15.98 2.00 13.79
C LYS A 63 14.88 3.02 13.56
N ALA A 64 14.70 3.49 12.32
CA ALA A 64 13.68 4.48 11.99
C ALA A 64 12.26 3.98 12.29
N ALA A 65 12.03 2.67 12.26
CA ALA A 65 10.74 2.04 12.56
C ALA A 65 10.27 2.28 14.01
N GLU A 66 11.18 2.52 14.96
CA GLU A 66 10.86 2.75 16.38
C GLU A 66 9.97 4.00 16.59
N ALA A 67 9.97 4.92 15.62
CA ALA A 67 9.15 6.13 15.65
C ALA A 67 7.72 5.92 15.14
N PHE A 68 7.36 4.70 14.69
CA PHE A 68 6.08 4.44 14.03
C PHE A 68 5.16 3.59 14.90
N HIS A 69 3.86 3.88 14.79
CA HIS A 69 2.81 3.18 15.50
C HIS A 69 2.83 1.67 15.23
N PRO A 70 2.57 0.81 16.24
CA PRO A 70 2.60 -0.65 16.09
C PRO A 70 1.76 -1.20 14.94
N SER A 71 0.63 -0.59 14.60
CA SER A 71 -0.20 -1.03 13.48
C SER A 71 0.49 -0.89 12.12
N ILE A 72 1.39 0.09 11.96
CA ILE A 72 2.19 0.28 10.75
C ILE A 72 3.26 -0.83 10.67
N ILE A 73 3.91 -1.08 11.79
CA ILE A 73 4.89 -2.17 11.90
C ILE A 73 4.23 -3.52 11.59
N GLU A 74 3.02 -3.75 12.12
CA GLU A 74 2.26 -4.96 11.83
C GLU A 74 1.90 -5.07 10.35
N TYR A 75 1.47 -3.96 9.70
CA TYR A 75 1.16 -3.90 8.27
C TYR A 75 2.35 -4.31 7.41
N VAL A 76 3.53 -3.72 7.62
CA VAL A 76 4.72 -4.03 6.80
C VAL A 76 5.34 -5.38 7.14
N SER A 77 5.09 -5.91 8.35
CA SER A 77 5.62 -7.21 8.79
C SER A 77 4.79 -8.40 8.34
N MET A 78 3.62 -8.16 7.78
CA MET A 78 2.66 -9.21 7.41
C MET A 78 3.25 -10.21 6.43
N CYS A 79 3.79 -9.73 5.32
CA CYS A 79 4.50 -10.52 4.31
C CYS A 79 5.12 -9.58 3.26
N GLN A 80 5.82 -10.16 2.32
CA GLN A 80 6.25 -9.49 1.10
C GLN A 80 5.12 -9.53 0.07
N PHE A 81 4.87 -8.40 -0.61
CA PHE A 81 3.88 -8.28 -1.67
C PHE A 81 4.33 -7.26 -2.72
N LEU A 82 3.81 -7.40 -3.91
CA LEU A 82 3.97 -6.46 -5.01
C LEU A 82 2.82 -5.45 -5.03
N GLU A 83 2.66 -4.73 -6.13
CA GLU A 83 1.64 -3.70 -6.27
C GLU A 83 0.22 -4.31 -6.15
N ILE A 84 -0.59 -3.69 -5.32
CA ILE A 84 -2.01 -4.01 -5.15
C ILE A 84 -2.80 -2.76 -5.47
N ARG A 85 -3.66 -2.82 -6.48
CA ARG A 85 -4.50 -1.70 -6.87
C ARG A 85 -5.86 -1.76 -6.23
N PHE A 86 -6.33 -0.62 -5.77
CA PHE A 86 -7.62 -0.49 -5.10
C PHE A 86 -8.22 0.91 -5.21
N GLN A 87 -9.51 0.99 -4.94
CA GLN A 87 -10.24 2.24 -4.75
C GLN A 87 -10.70 2.35 -3.30
N LEU A 88 -10.72 3.59 -2.79
CA LEU A 88 -11.25 3.87 -1.47
C LEU A 88 -12.79 3.82 -1.49
N PRO A 89 -13.44 3.33 -0.43
CA PRO A 89 -14.89 3.34 -0.29
C PRO A 89 -15.39 4.75 0.03
N VAL A 90 -15.45 5.61 -0.96
CA VAL A 90 -16.00 6.96 -0.79
C VAL A 90 -17.51 6.88 -0.86
N ALA A 91 -18.17 7.05 0.29
CA ALA A 91 -19.59 6.77 0.42
C ALA A 91 -20.51 7.91 -0.09
N HIS A 92 -20.03 9.15 -0.24
CA HIS A 92 -20.91 10.28 -0.53
C HIS A 92 -20.29 11.31 -1.47
N ILE A 93 -20.98 11.59 -2.56
CA ILE A 93 -20.79 12.78 -3.39
C ILE A 93 -21.13 14.00 -2.50
N GLY A 94 -20.20 14.99 -2.43
CA GLY A 94 -20.35 16.17 -1.55
C GLY A 94 -19.58 16.12 -0.23
N SER A 95 -18.96 14.99 0.10
CA SER A 95 -17.96 14.89 1.17
C SER A 95 -16.69 15.69 0.82
N PRO A 96 -15.93 16.22 1.79
CA PRO A 96 -14.58 16.75 1.57
C PRO A 96 -13.63 15.77 0.88
N LEU A 97 -13.97 14.47 0.91
CA LEU A 97 -13.23 13.37 0.29
C LEU A 97 -13.77 12.99 -1.09
N SER A 98 -14.72 13.73 -1.66
CA SER A 98 -15.33 13.40 -2.96
C SER A 98 -14.32 13.36 -4.12
N PHE A 99 -13.22 14.09 -4.04
CA PHE A 99 -12.12 14.05 -5.01
C PHE A 99 -11.39 12.69 -5.07
N LEU A 100 -11.62 11.80 -4.10
CA LEU A 100 -11.10 10.43 -4.08
C LEU A 100 -11.99 9.43 -4.83
N TYR A 101 -13.20 9.86 -5.22
CA TYR A 101 -14.14 8.98 -5.90
C TYR A 101 -13.58 8.50 -7.25
N GLY A 102 -13.58 7.19 -7.44
CA GLY A 102 -13.06 6.56 -8.65
C GLY A 102 -11.54 6.58 -8.81
N ARG A 103 -10.79 7.22 -7.88
CA ARG A 103 -9.33 7.23 -7.92
C ARG A 103 -8.77 5.86 -7.58
N THR A 104 -7.84 5.41 -8.39
CA THR A 104 -7.15 4.13 -8.18
C THR A 104 -5.80 4.36 -7.52
N PHE A 105 -5.63 3.73 -6.37
CA PHE A 105 -4.38 3.70 -5.61
C PHE A 105 -3.64 2.39 -5.87
N GLU A 106 -2.33 2.45 -5.87
CA GLU A 106 -1.43 1.30 -5.95
C GLU A 106 -0.58 1.26 -4.67
N CYS A 107 -0.68 0.16 -3.91
CA CYS A 107 0.17 -0.04 -2.73
C CYS A 107 1.65 0.00 -3.12
N CYS A 108 2.46 0.67 -2.32
CA CYS A 108 3.91 0.59 -2.45
C CYS A 108 4.36 -0.85 -2.21
N PRO A 109 5.17 -1.43 -3.10
CA PRO A 109 5.68 -2.78 -2.91
C PRO A 109 6.45 -2.92 -1.59
N ASN A 110 6.27 -4.05 -0.93
CA ASN A 110 6.94 -4.40 0.32
C ASN A 110 7.72 -5.70 0.12
N THR A 111 8.98 -5.58 -0.29
CA THR A 111 9.81 -6.71 -0.75
C THR A 111 11.25 -6.58 -0.27
N GLU A 112 12.10 -7.60 -0.51
CA GLU A 112 13.54 -7.49 -0.20
C GLU A 112 14.24 -6.41 -1.04
N ASN A 113 13.80 -6.16 -2.28
CA ASN A 113 14.33 -5.09 -3.13
C ASN A 113 13.79 -3.71 -2.77
N ASN A 114 12.64 -3.64 -2.08
CA ASN A 114 12.04 -2.43 -1.53
C ASN A 114 11.64 -2.68 -0.07
N PRO A 115 12.60 -2.78 0.86
CA PRO A 115 12.33 -3.15 2.24
C PRO A 115 11.67 -2.02 3.02
N PRO A 116 10.88 -2.35 4.06
CA PRO A 116 10.24 -1.35 4.93
C PRO A 116 11.22 -0.38 5.58
N GLU A 117 12.43 -0.83 5.91
CA GLU A 117 13.50 0.01 6.46
C GLU A 117 13.75 1.25 5.61
N ARG A 118 13.87 1.07 4.30
CA ARG A 118 14.05 2.17 3.35
C ARG A 118 12.88 3.15 3.37
N ALA A 119 11.65 2.65 3.39
CA ALA A 119 10.46 3.49 3.42
C ALA A 119 10.36 4.30 4.74
N PHE A 120 10.80 3.74 5.88
CA PHE A 120 10.87 4.46 7.15
C PHE A 120 11.96 5.55 7.16
N GLU A 121 13.11 5.28 6.55
CA GLU A 121 14.19 6.26 6.39
C GLU A 121 13.76 7.42 5.48
N GLU A 122 13.15 7.11 4.33
CA GLU A 122 12.61 8.09 3.39
C GLU A 122 11.52 8.97 4.06
N ALA A 123 10.63 8.39 4.87
CA ALA A 123 9.64 9.13 5.65
C ALA A 123 10.32 10.12 6.63
N GLY A 124 11.40 9.71 7.28
CA GLY A 124 12.19 10.56 8.16
C GLY A 124 12.91 11.69 7.41
N MET A 125 13.41 11.43 6.20
CA MET A 125 14.00 12.46 5.33
C MET A 125 12.95 13.48 4.91
N TYR A 126 11.82 13.01 4.40
CA TYR A 126 10.71 13.85 3.96
C TYR A 126 10.17 14.74 5.08
N ARG A 127 10.06 14.21 6.31
CA ARG A 127 9.65 14.99 7.49
C ARG A 127 10.65 16.10 7.84
N ARG A 128 11.95 15.89 7.60
CA ARG A 128 12.97 16.96 7.82
C ARG A 128 12.88 18.07 6.79
N GLU A 129 12.53 17.74 5.55
CA GLU A 129 12.35 18.73 4.47
C GLU A 129 11.02 19.49 4.62
N HIS A 130 10.00 18.83 5.18
CA HIS A 130 8.66 19.38 5.38
C HIS A 130 8.24 19.29 6.85
N PRO A 131 8.82 20.12 7.74
CA PRO A 131 8.57 20.06 9.19
C PRO A 131 7.13 20.35 9.61
N GLU A 132 6.31 20.94 8.76
CA GLU A 132 4.88 21.18 8.96
C GLU A 132 4.00 19.93 8.74
N TRP A 133 4.53 18.88 8.10
CA TRP A 133 3.80 17.65 7.82
C TRP A 133 4.07 16.58 8.89
N PRO A 134 3.09 15.69 9.17
CA PRO A 134 3.33 14.61 10.14
C PRO A 134 4.37 13.63 9.61
N LEU A 135 5.13 13.02 10.51
CA LEU A 135 5.88 11.82 10.16
C LEU A 135 4.89 10.72 9.76
N ALA A 136 5.07 10.13 8.59
CA ALA A 136 4.12 9.15 8.07
C ALA A 136 4.77 8.15 7.10
N TYR A 137 4.24 6.95 7.08
CA TYR A 137 4.59 5.89 6.14
C TYR A 137 3.71 5.99 4.89
N CYS A 138 4.29 6.00 3.69
CA CYS A 138 3.53 5.98 2.44
C CYS A 138 3.05 4.56 2.15
N MET A 139 1.74 4.33 2.27
CA MET A 139 1.11 3.05 2.01
C MET A 139 0.84 2.83 0.52
N ALA A 140 0.36 3.86 -0.17
CA ALA A 140 -0.03 3.78 -1.57
C ALA A 140 0.01 5.15 -2.24
N VAL A 141 0.12 5.14 -3.57
CA VAL A 141 0.04 6.33 -4.42
C VAL A 141 -1.02 6.14 -5.49
N THR A 142 -1.59 7.23 -6.01
CA THR A 142 -2.50 7.10 -7.16
C THR A 142 -1.73 6.72 -8.42
N CYS A 143 -2.32 5.84 -9.22
CA CYS A 143 -1.77 5.35 -10.49
C CYS A 143 -2.62 5.72 -11.71
N ASP A 144 -3.62 6.60 -11.54
CA ASP A 144 -4.42 7.18 -12.62
C ASP A 144 -3.85 8.53 -13.11
N ASP A 145 -4.40 9.06 -14.20
CA ASP A 145 -3.93 10.30 -14.85
C ASP A 145 -4.28 11.60 -14.10
N GLY A 146 -4.84 11.49 -12.90
CA GLY A 146 -5.21 12.66 -12.10
C GLY A 146 -4.04 13.24 -11.30
N GLU A 147 -4.34 14.29 -10.49
CA GLU A 147 -3.37 14.84 -9.55
C GLU A 147 -2.82 13.72 -8.65
N PRO A 148 -1.48 13.58 -8.51
CA PRO A 148 -0.89 12.56 -7.65
C PRO A 148 -1.32 12.74 -6.19
N LEU A 149 -1.83 11.65 -5.60
CA LEU A 149 -2.22 11.59 -4.18
C LEU A 149 -1.45 10.46 -3.50
N MET A 150 -1.06 10.70 -2.26
CA MET A 150 -0.44 9.68 -1.40
C MET A 150 -1.40 9.29 -0.29
N LEU A 151 -1.56 8.00 -0.07
CA LEU A 151 -2.26 7.45 1.09
C LEU A 151 -1.20 7.14 2.16
N MET A 152 -1.28 7.85 3.27
CA MET A 152 -0.26 7.87 4.30
C MET A 152 -0.78 7.31 5.62
N LEU A 153 0.08 6.66 6.38
CA LEU A 153 -0.18 6.20 7.75
C LEU A 153 0.62 7.06 8.71
N ARG A 154 -0.06 7.82 9.58
CA ARG A 154 0.59 8.71 10.54
C ARG A 154 1.37 7.92 11.58
N ALA A 155 2.62 8.29 11.81
CA ALA A 155 3.53 7.56 12.69
C ALA A 155 3.02 7.52 14.14
N GLU A 156 2.39 8.58 14.62
CA GLU A 156 1.97 8.74 16.02
C GLU A 156 0.85 7.76 16.44
N ASP A 157 -0.14 7.53 15.59
CA ASP A 157 -1.37 6.81 15.93
C ASP A 157 -1.85 5.81 14.88
N GLY A 158 -1.15 5.71 13.73
CA GLY A 158 -1.53 4.81 12.63
C GLY A 158 -2.76 5.28 11.86
N GLU A 159 -3.23 6.52 12.06
CA GLU A 159 -4.36 7.07 11.32
C GLU A 159 -4.02 7.24 9.85
N VAL A 160 -4.99 6.87 9.00
CA VAL A 160 -4.86 7.01 7.54
C VAL A 160 -5.28 8.42 7.12
N PHE A 161 -4.45 9.05 6.31
CA PHE A 161 -4.78 10.34 5.67
C PHE A 161 -4.33 10.39 4.21
N VAL A 162 -4.90 11.32 3.45
CA VAL A 162 -4.51 11.58 2.07
C VAL A 162 -3.73 12.87 1.99
N GLN A 163 -2.57 12.82 1.34
CA GLN A 163 -1.70 13.95 1.04
C GLN A 163 -1.69 14.20 -0.47
N ARG A 164 -1.85 15.45 -0.89
CA ARG A 164 -1.62 15.91 -2.25
C ARG A 164 -0.13 16.20 -2.43
N THR A 165 0.47 15.64 -3.47
CA THR A 165 1.94 15.79 -3.70
C THR A 165 2.32 17.19 -4.17
N MET A 166 1.41 17.92 -4.83
CA MET A 166 1.70 19.20 -5.48
C MET A 166 1.06 20.41 -4.74
N ALA A 167 0.34 20.19 -3.67
CA ALA A 167 -0.37 21.25 -2.98
C ALA A 167 0.12 21.43 -1.54
N GLU A 168 0.34 22.67 -1.12
CA GLU A 168 0.59 23.07 0.28
C GLU A 168 -0.65 22.89 1.18
N THR A 169 -1.52 21.95 0.86
CA THR A 169 -2.76 21.71 1.58
C THR A 169 -2.53 20.76 2.75
N LYS A 170 -3.20 21.03 3.86
CA LYS A 170 -3.17 20.12 5.01
C LYS A 170 -3.65 18.72 4.61
N PRO A 171 -2.97 17.67 5.13
CA PRO A 171 -3.42 16.30 4.92
C PRO A 171 -4.86 16.10 5.37
N LEU A 172 -5.64 15.33 4.58
CA LEU A 172 -7.03 15.02 4.90
C LEU A 172 -7.15 13.66 5.57
N SER A 173 -7.51 13.67 6.85
CA SER A 173 -7.73 12.44 7.62
C SER A 173 -8.94 11.66 7.13
N LEU A 174 -8.79 10.33 7.02
CA LEU A 174 -9.90 9.40 6.80
C LEU A 174 -10.61 9.01 8.11
N LYS A 175 -10.09 9.46 9.26
CA LYS A 175 -10.61 9.18 10.61
C LYS A 175 -10.72 7.67 10.91
N LEU A 176 -9.78 6.89 10.40
CA LEU A 176 -9.68 5.45 10.64
C LEU A 176 -8.23 4.96 10.51
N GLY A 177 -7.92 3.86 11.18
CA GLY A 177 -6.65 3.17 11.07
C GLY A 177 -6.61 2.19 9.90
N VAL A 178 -5.43 1.69 9.59
CA VAL A 178 -5.19 0.75 8.48
C VAL A 178 -6.02 -0.54 8.62
N ASP A 179 -6.18 -1.06 9.83
CA ASP A 179 -6.96 -2.25 10.15
C ASP A 179 -8.45 -2.13 9.78
N ARG A 180 -9.01 -0.92 9.91
CA ARG A 180 -10.39 -0.60 9.55
C ARG A 180 -10.56 -0.22 8.08
N LEU A 181 -9.48 0.25 7.44
CA LEU A 181 -9.48 0.60 6.02
C LEU A 181 -9.44 -0.65 5.14
N LEU A 182 -8.47 -1.55 5.37
CA LEU A 182 -8.20 -2.69 4.50
C LEU A 182 -9.41 -3.56 4.16
N PRO A 183 -10.32 -3.89 5.11
CA PRO A 183 -11.51 -4.67 4.80
C PRO A 183 -12.49 -3.99 3.83
N LYS A 184 -12.41 -2.67 3.71
CA LYS A 184 -13.35 -1.85 2.93
C LYS A 184 -12.84 -1.53 1.52
N LEU A 185 -11.58 -1.82 1.20
CA LEU A 185 -10.99 -1.51 -0.09
C LEU A 185 -11.66 -2.31 -1.22
N ARG A 186 -11.92 -1.62 -2.32
CA ARG A 186 -12.38 -2.24 -3.56
C ARG A 186 -11.17 -2.45 -4.46
N PHE A 187 -10.82 -3.71 -4.72
CA PHE A 187 -9.69 -4.03 -5.58
C PHE A 187 -9.97 -3.73 -7.05
N VAL A 188 -8.90 -3.39 -7.76
CA VAL A 188 -8.89 -3.18 -9.22
C VAL A 188 -7.84 -4.12 -9.81
N TYR A 189 -8.19 -4.85 -10.84
CA TYR A 189 -7.29 -5.80 -11.52
C TYR A 189 -7.07 -5.35 -12.96
N ASP A 190 -5.86 -5.60 -13.46
CA ASP A 190 -5.57 -5.43 -14.89
C ASP A 190 -6.14 -6.64 -15.65
N ASP A 191 -6.97 -6.38 -16.66
CA ASP A 191 -7.49 -7.37 -17.59
C ASP A 191 -6.40 -7.82 -18.57
#